data_f287270ed92ca2a73ed9386ccdce3d9f
#
_entry.id   f287270ed92ca2a73ed9386ccdce3d9f
#
_cell.length_a   1.000
_cell.length_b   1.000
_cell.length_c   1.000
_cell.angle_alpha   90.00
_cell.angle_beta   90.00
_cell.angle_gamma   90.00
#
_symmetry.space_group_name_H-M   'P 1'
#
loop_
_entity.id
_entity.type
_entity.pdbx_description
1 polymer ?
#
loop_
_entity_poly.entity_id
_entity_poly.type
_entity_poly.pdbx_seq_one_letter_code
_entity_poly.pdbx_strand_id
1 'polypeptide(L)'
;DRRQRQMCIRDRHVCWGAQAGLYYHYGIRKELLPAKMFGVFEHRVIRPSNPLVRGFDEVFYAPHSRHTAMSREDIDHCSALRILAESDEAGPFLMSTENGRQIFVIGHPEYDKYTLDAEYKRDVAKGLPIAVPKNYYPNDDPSQPPLFRWRAHAHLLYENWLNYYVYQNTPYDLGEMQRVKHSEG
;
A
#
# COMPACT_ATOMS: atom_id res chain seq x y z
N ASP A 1 19.70 11.85 -20.00
CA ASP A 1 20.53 10.67 -19.84
C ASP A 1 19.76 9.54 -19.13
N ARG A 2 19.74 8.32 -19.71
CA ARG A 2 19.02 7.15 -19.19
C ARG A 2 19.51 6.75 -17.79
N ARG A 3 20.79 6.91 -17.49
CA ARG A 3 21.37 6.57 -16.17
C ARG A 3 20.89 7.51 -15.07
N GLN A 4 20.78 8.81 -15.33
CA GLN A 4 20.24 9.77 -14.37
C GLN A 4 18.75 9.52 -14.09
N ARG A 5 17.94 9.16 -15.10
CA ARG A 5 16.54 8.78 -14.90
C ARG A 5 16.39 7.53 -14.05
N GLN A 6 17.23 6.51 -14.22
CA GLN A 6 17.23 5.30 -13.41
C GLN A 6 17.63 5.55 -11.94
N MET A 7 18.49 6.54 -11.66
CA MET A 7 18.87 6.88 -10.28
C MET A 7 17.77 7.60 -9.49
N CYS A 8 16.80 8.20 -10.18
CA CYS A 8 15.67 8.93 -9.56
C CYS A 8 14.38 8.11 -9.49
N ILE A 9 14.34 6.89 -10.02
CA ILE A 9 13.15 6.03 -9.98
C ILE A 9 12.88 5.61 -8.53
N ARG A 10 11.64 5.85 -8.10
CA ARG A 10 11.08 5.44 -6.83
C ARG A 10 9.83 4.62 -7.13
N ASP A 11 9.94 3.30 -6.97
CA ASP A 11 8.85 2.40 -7.27
C ASP A 11 7.95 2.22 -6.06
N ARG A 12 6.65 2.36 -6.28
CA ARG A 12 5.63 1.99 -5.32
C ARG A 12 4.74 0.93 -5.92
N HIS A 13 4.74 -0.21 -5.29
CA HIS A 13 3.97 -1.38 -5.68
C HIS A 13 2.78 -1.55 -4.73
N VAL A 14 1.59 -1.80 -5.27
CA VAL A 14 0.35 -1.96 -4.48
C VAL A 14 -0.29 -3.30 -4.78
N CYS A 15 -0.77 -3.97 -3.75
CA CYS A 15 -1.48 -5.25 -3.75
C CYS A 15 -0.78 -6.32 -4.61
N TRP A 16 -1.43 -6.76 -5.71
CA TRP A 16 -0.85 -7.75 -6.61
C TRP A 16 0.50 -7.32 -7.19
N GLY A 17 0.63 -6.04 -7.55
CA GLY A 17 1.89 -5.46 -7.99
C GLY A 17 2.97 -5.51 -6.91
N ALA A 18 2.61 -5.32 -5.63
CA ALA A 18 3.53 -5.47 -4.52
C ALA A 18 4.00 -6.91 -4.36
N GLN A 19 3.07 -7.88 -4.45
CA GLN A 19 3.41 -9.30 -4.39
C GLN A 19 4.32 -9.71 -5.55
N ALA A 20 4.01 -9.25 -6.78
CA ALA A 20 4.84 -9.51 -7.95
C ALA A 20 6.24 -8.90 -7.82
N GLY A 21 6.33 -7.66 -7.33
CA GLY A 21 7.60 -6.97 -7.11
C GLY A 21 8.45 -7.64 -6.04
N LEU A 22 7.86 -8.05 -4.91
CA LEU A 22 8.54 -8.79 -3.84
C LEU A 22 9.11 -10.13 -4.35
N TYR A 23 8.33 -10.85 -5.16
CA TYR A 23 8.81 -12.09 -5.77
C TYR A 23 9.93 -11.82 -6.77
N TYR A 24 9.74 -10.87 -7.68
CA TYR A 24 10.69 -10.58 -8.75
C TYR A 24 12.04 -10.07 -8.24
N HIS A 25 12.03 -9.14 -7.28
CA HIS A 25 13.25 -8.50 -6.80
C HIS A 25 13.95 -9.27 -5.67
N TYR A 26 13.18 -10.01 -4.85
CA TYR A 26 13.68 -10.60 -3.61
C TYR A 26 13.42 -12.09 -3.47
N GLY A 27 12.72 -12.72 -4.43
CA GLY A 27 12.39 -14.13 -4.37
C GLY A 27 11.38 -14.51 -3.28
N ILE A 28 10.69 -13.52 -2.68
CA ILE A 28 9.71 -13.77 -1.62
C ILE A 28 8.54 -14.57 -2.19
N ARG A 29 8.30 -15.75 -1.64
CA ARG A 29 7.26 -16.67 -2.13
C ARG A 29 5.86 -16.14 -1.84
N LYS A 30 4.95 -16.43 -2.75
CA LYS A 30 3.53 -16.18 -2.59
C LYS A 30 2.83 -17.45 -2.09
N GLU A 31 1.98 -17.33 -1.09
CA GLU A 31 1.22 -18.40 -0.46
C GLU A 31 -0.28 -18.20 -0.70
N LEU A 32 -0.99 -19.29 -0.97
CA LEU A 32 -2.44 -19.25 -1.12
C LEU A 32 -3.08 -19.20 0.26
N LEU A 33 -4.00 -18.27 0.47
CA LEU A 33 -4.78 -18.19 1.69
C LEU A 33 -5.91 -19.24 1.69
N PRO A 34 -6.27 -19.78 2.85
CA PRO A 34 -7.36 -20.75 2.97
C PRO A 34 -8.73 -20.15 2.62
N ALA A 35 -8.88 -18.85 2.78
CA ALA A 35 -10.05 -18.06 2.39
C ALA A 35 -9.61 -16.69 1.89
N LYS A 36 -10.48 -16.02 1.13
CA LYS A 36 -10.24 -14.65 0.69
C LYS A 36 -10.08 -13.71 1.89
N MET A 37 -8.95 -13.02 1.96
CA MET A 37 -8.74 -11.89 2.86
C MET A 37 -9.56 -10.71 2.33
N PHE A 38 -10.73 -10.46 2.93
CA PHE A 38 -11.72 -9.54 2.41
C PHE A 38 -12.34 -8.68 3.51
N GLY A 39 -12.05 -7.38 3.52
CA GLY A 39 -12.54 -6.46 4.54
C GLY A 39 -11.55 -5.36 4.89
N VAL A 40 -11.76 -4.75 6.05
CA VAL A 40 -10.96 -3.67 6.62
C VAL A 40 -10.29 -4.17 7.89
N PHE A 41 -8.97 -4.23 7.89
CA PHE A 41 -8.18 -4.82 8.95
C PHE A 41 -7.42 -3.77 9.74
N GLU A 42 -7.24 -4.05 11.03
CA GLU A 42 -6.40 -3.25 11.91
C GLU A 42 -4.93 -3.53 11.63
N HIS A 43 -4.12 -2.48 11.61
CA HIS A 43 -2.68 -2.53 11.42
C HIS A 43 -1.97 -1.72 12.49
N ARG A 44 -0.75 -2.12 12.84
CA ARG A 44 0.12 -1.41 13.77
C ARG A 44 1.34 -0.86 13.06
N VAL A 45 1.74 0.33 13.45
CA VAL A 45 3.00 0.93 13.01
C VAL A 45 4.15 0.28 13.79
N ILE A 46 5.05 -0.41 13.06
CA ILE A 46 6.21 -1.11 13.65
C ILE A 46 7.44 -0.19 13.73
N ARG A 47 7.56 0.76 12.79
CA ARG A 47 8.70 1.68 12.71
C ARG A 47 8.23 3.14 12.63
N PRO A 48 7.84 3.75 13.75
CA PRO A 48 7.23 5.11 13.76
C PRO A 48 8.20 6.21 13.31
N SER A 49 9.51 5.97 13.38
CA SER A 49 10.53 6.93 12.89
C SER A 49 10.65 6.99 11.36
N ASN A 50 10.03 6.05 10.63
CA ASN A 50 10.11 6.07 9.17
C ASN A 50 9.23 7.17 8.58
N PRO A 51 9.72 8.00 7.65
CA PRO A 51 8.97 9.10 7.06
C PRO A 51 7.64 8.68 6.39
N LEU A 52 7.52 7.45 5.87
CA LEU A 52 6.27 6.97 5.23
C LEU A 52 5.08 6.91 6.18
N VAL A 53 5.33 6.66 7.46
CA VAL A 53 4.29 6.54 8.48
C VAL A 53 4.21 7.77 9.40
N ARG A 54 4.86 8.86 9.01
CA ARG A 54 4.83 10.11 9.78
C ARG A 54 3.39 10.63 9.88
N GLY A 55 2.95 10.92 11.11
CA GLY A 55 1.60 11.37 11.40
C GLY A 55 0.55 10.27 11.48
N PHE A 56 0.95 9.00 11.31
CA PHE A 56 0.05 7.87 11.57
C PHE A 56 -0.18 7.73 13.07
N ASP A 57 -1.38 7.28 13.43
CA ASP A 57 -1.64 6.72 14.74
C ASP A 57 -0.89 5.39 14.90
N GLU A 58 -0.65 4.95 16.13
CA GLU A 58 0.00 3.66 16.40
C GLU A 58 -0.78 2.50 15.78
N VAL A 59 -2.11 2.66 15.70
CA VAL A 59 -3.07 1.72 15.13
C VAL A 59 -3.90 2.41 14.07
N PHE A 60 -4.04 1.80 12.91
CA PHE A 60 -4.85 2.31 11.81
C PHE A 60 -5.54 1.18 11.05
N TYR A 61 -6.45 1.53 10.15
CA TYR A 61 -7.21 0.58 9.35
C TYR A 61 -6.85 0.67 7.87
N ALA A 62 -6.84 -0.49 7.20
CA ALA A 62 -6.67 -0.55 5.74
C ALA A 62 -7.49 -1.69 5.12
N PRO A 63 -8.04 -1.49 3.91
CA PRO A 63 -8.79 -2.52 3.20
C PRO A 63 -7.87 -3.56 2.54
N HIS A 64 -8.35 -4.79 2.52
CA HIS A 64 -7.75 -5.90 1.79
C HIS A 64 -8.81 -6.65 0.97
N SER A 65 -8.42 -7.07 -0.24
CA SER A 65 -9.19 -7.98 -1.10
C SER A 65 -8.20 -8.85 -1.88
N ARG A 66 -7.85 -10.01 -1.34
CA ARG A 66 -6.83 -10.89 -1.93
C ARG A 66 -7.00 -12.35 -1.53
N HIS A 67 -6.55 -13.25 -2.39
CA HIS A 67 -6.52 -14.70 -2.14
C HIS A 67 -5.13 -15.22 -1.75
N THR A 68 -4.14 -14.33 -1.71
CA THR A 68 -2.75 -14.71 -1.49
C THR A 68 -2.07 -13.80 -0.45
N ALA A 69 -1.08 -14.34 0.23
CA ALA A 69 -0.16 -13.62 1.10
C ALA A 69 1.28 -13.80 0.61
N MET A 70 2.19 -13.03 1.16
CA MET A 70 3.62 -13.24 0.99
C MET A 70 4.16 -14.03 2.16
N SER A 71 5.12 -14.94 1.90
CA SER A 71 5.75 -15.73 2.94
C SER A 71 6.40 -14.82 3.99
N ARG A 72 5.90 -14.92 5.23
CA ARG A 72 6.44 -14.17 6.36
C ARG A 72 7.89 -14.58 6.65
N GLU A 73 8.18 -15.86 6.56
CA GLU A 73 9.52 -16.40 6.75
C GLU A 73 10.53 -15.79 5.77
N ASP A 74 10.16 -15.74 4.48
CA ASP A 74 11.02 -15.17 3.45
C ASP A 74 11.24 -13.66 3.68
N ILE A 75 10.20 -12.92 4.11
CA ILE A 75 10.32 -11.49 4.42
C ILE A 75 11.25 -11.26 5.59
N ASP A 76 11.14 -12.03 6.67
CA ASP A 76 11.95 -11.89 7.87
C ASP A 76 13.42 -12.22 7.59
N HIS A 77 13.72 -13.14 6.67
CA HIS A 77 15.07 -13.45 6.21
C HIS A 77 15.64 -12.46 5.19
N CYS A 78 14.82 -11.60 4.61
CA CYS A 78 15.26 -10.64 3.60
C CYS A 78 15.85 -9.37 4.25
N SER A 79 17.17 -9.31 4.35
CA SER A 79 17.88 -8.16 4.95
C SER A 79 17.68 -6.83 4.22
N ALA A 80 17.25 -6.86 2.94
CA ALA A 80 17.00 -5.66 2.14
C ALA A 80 15.67 -4.98 2.46
N LEU A 81 14.72 -5.69 3.09
CA LEU A 81 13.38 -5.20 3.39
C LEU A 81 13.22 -4.84 4.86
N ARG A 82 12.36 -3.85 5.11
CA ARG A 82 11.92 -3.45 6.45
C ARG A 82 10.41 -3.39 6.47
N ILE A 83 9.77 -4.14 7.40
CA ILE A 83 8.34 -4.00 7.68
C ILE A 83 8.15 -2.71 8.47
N LEU A 84 7.29 -1.84 7.98
CA LEU A 84 6.96 -0.55 8.59
C LEU A 84 5.63 -0.58 9.32
N ALA A 85 4.68 -1.37 8.80
CA ALA A 85 3.38 -1.61 9.43
C ALA A 85 2.88 -3.01 9.07
N GLU A 86 2.19 -3.65 10.01
CA GLU A 86 1.63 -4.99 9.86
C GLU A 86 0.34 -5.16 10.66
N SER A 87 -0.40 -6.22 10.35
CA SER A 87 -1.62 -6.65 11.03
C SER A 87 -1.41 -8.06 11.59
N ASP A 88 -1.97 -8.33 12.76
CA ASP A 88 -1.98 -9.68 13.33
C ASP A 88 -2.79 -10.65 12.46
N GLU A 89 -3.83 -10.15 11.79
CA GLU A 89 -4.68 -10.96 10.92
C GLU A 89 -4.23 -10.94 9.44
N ALA A 90 -3.92 -9.75 8.91
CA ALA A 90 -3.63 -9.58 7.49
C ALA A 90 -2.12 -9.65 7.17
N GLY A 91 -1.26 -9.79 8.19
CA GLY A 91 0.20 -9.86 8.00
C GLY A 91 0.84 -8.54 7.58
N PRO A 92 2.03 -8.57 6.97
CA PRO A 92 2.74 -7.37 6.54
C PRO A 92 1.90 -6.51 5.60
N PHE A 93 1.80 -5.21 5.90
CA PHE A 93 1.04 -4.24 5.11
C PHE A 93 1.93 -3.31 4.32
N LEU A 94 2.88 -2.66 4.99
CA LEU A 94 3.77 -1.67 4.40
C LEU A 94 5.21 -2.10 4.63
N MET A 95 5.95 -2.21 3.54
CA MET A 95 7.38 -2.53 3.55
C MET A 95 8.15 -1.56 2.66
N SER A 96 9.40 -1.33 2.97
CA SER A 96 10.31 -0.57 2.11
C SER A 96 11.72 -1.15 2.14
N THR A 97 12.49 -0.84 1.11
CA THR A 97 13.95 -0.94 1.18
C THR A 97 14.51 0.14 2.10
N GLU A 98 15.70 -0.09 2.64
CA GLU A 98 16.35 0.86 3.56
C GLU A 98 16.57 2.24 2.92
N ASN A 99 16.92 2.27 1.63
CA ASN A 99 17.10 3.50 0.87
C ASN A 99 15.77 4.12 0.37
N GLY A 100 14.61 3.53 0.68
CA GLY A 100 13.29 4.00 0.27
C GLY A 100 13.03 4.02 -1.23
N ARG A 101 13.84 3.33 -2.04
CA ARG A 101 13.64 3.29 -3.50
C ARG A 101 12.47 2.40 -3.91
N GLN A 102 12.21 1.36 -3.16
CA GLN A 102 11.09 0.45 -3.41
C GLN A 102 10.20 0.39 -2.18
N ILE A 103 8.92 0.57 -2.40
CA ILE A 103 7.88 0.57 -1.39
C ILE A 103 6.81 -0.41 -1.81
N PHE A 104 6.41 -1.29 -0.90
CA PHE A 104 5.43 -2.36 -1.13
C PHE A 104 4.27 -2.21 -0.16
N VAL A 105 3.07 -2.06 -0.69
CA VAL A 105 1.81 -1.96 0.06
C VAL A 105 0.94 -3.16 -0.29
N ILE A 106 0.72 -4.07 0.65
CA ILE A 106 -0.01 -5.33 0.37
C ILE A 106 -1.53 -5.13 0.38
N GLY A 107 -2.05 -4.16 1.10
CA GLY A 107 -3.47 -3.79 1.08
C GLY A 107 -3.81 -2.77 -0.01
N HIS A 108 -5.01 -2.21 0.10
CA HIS A 108 -5.59 -1.27 -0.86
C HIS A 108 -5.96 0.08 -0.20
N PRO A 109 -4.98 0.87 0.28
CA PRO A 109 -5.28 2.17 0.88
C PRO A 109 -5.99 3.13 -0.09
N GLU A 110 -5.84 2.91 -1.41
CA GLU A 110 -6.43 3.70 -2.47
C GLU A 110 -7.93 3.42 -2.70
N TYR A 111 -8.50 2.40 -2.08
CA TYR A 111 -9.91 2.06 -2.29
C TYR A 111 -10.84 3.18 -1.83
N ASP A 112 -11.82 3.47 -2.68
CA ASP A 112 -12.98 4.30 -2.32
C ASP A 112 -13.87 3.61 -1.28
N LYS A 113 -14.71 4.42 -0.64
CA LYS A 113 -15.64 3.95 0.40
C LYS A 113 -16.48 2.73 -0.04
N TYR A 114 -16.92 2.69 -1.29
CA TYR A 114 -17.85 1.68 -1.81
C TYR A 114 -17.18 0.58 -2.65
N THR A 115 -15.87 0.56 -2.78
CA THR A 115 -15.17 -0.41 -3.62
C THR A 115 -15.40 -1.85 -3.16
N LEU A 116 -15.27 -2.14 -1.85
CA LEU A 116 -15.53 -3.47 -1.32
C LEU A 116 -17.03 -3.84 -1.38
N ASP A 117 -17.94 -2.87 -1.23
CA ASP A 117 -19.38 -3.07 -1.37
C ASP A 117 -19.75 -3.51 -2.80
N ALA A 118 -19.21 -2.82 -3.80
CA ALA A 118 -19.42 -3.17 -5.20
C ALA A 118 -18.85 -4.55 -5.55
N GLU A 119 -17.69 -4.89 -4.99
CA GLU A 119 -17.07 -6.21 -5.16
C GLU A 119 -17.92 -7.31 -4.51
N TYR A 120 -18.37 -7.09 -3.28
CA TYR A 120 -19.23 -8.02 -2.55
C TYR A 120 -20.55 -8.27 -3.30
N LYS A 121 -21.27 -7.21 -3.66
CA LYS A 121 -22.54 -7.30 -4.40
C LYS A 121 -22.39 -7.97 -5.76
N ARG A 122 -21.31 -7.67 -6.49
CA ARG A 122 -20.97 -8.32 -7.75
C ARG A 122 -20.82 -9.83 -7.60
N ASP A 123 -20.08 -10.26 -6.57
CA ASP A 123 -19.76 -11.67 -6.37
C ASP A 123 -20.98 -12.45 -5.83
N VAL A 124 -21.79 -11.84 -4.96
CA VAL A 124 -23.10 -12.38 -4.55
C VAL A 124 -24.03 -12.57 -5.75
N ALA A 125 -24.13 -11.55 -6.62
CA ALA A 125 -24.98 -11.62 -7.80
C ALA A 125 -24.54 -12.71 -8.80
N LYS A 126 -23.26 -13.11 -8.78
CA LYS A 126 -22.71 -14.22 -9.56
C LYS A 126 -22.87 -15.59 -8.87
N GLY A 127 -23.45 -15.64 -7.68
CA GLY A 127 -23.56 -16.88 -6.89
C GLY A 127 -22.22 -17.42 -6.39
N LEU A 128 -21.19 -16.59 -6.29
CA LEU A 128 -19.88 -16.98 -5.78
C LEU A 128 -19.90 -17.10 -4.25
N PRO A 129 -19.17 -18.04 -3.66
CA PRO A 129 -19.04 -18.17 -2.23
C PRO A 129 -18.16 -17.04 -1.67
N ILE A 130 -18.78 -15.91 -1.31
CA ILE A 130 -18.08 -14.75 -0.74
C ILE A 130 -18.64 -14.44 0.64
N ALA A 131 -17.75 -14.22 1.61
CA ALA A 131 -18.12 -13.72 2.92
C ALA A 131 -18.38 -12.21 2.89
N VAL A 132 -19.19 -11.73 3.83
CA VAL A 132 -19.33 -10.28 4.09
C VAL A 132 -17.94 -9.71 4.39
N PRO A 133 -17.56 -8.56 3.82
CA PRO A 133 -16.26 -7.97 4.10
C PRO A 133 -16.16 -7.56 5.57
N LYS A 134 -15.16 -8.13 6.26
CA LYS A 134 -14.97 -8.00 7.71
C LYS A 134 -14.72 -6.55 8.12
N ASN A 135 -15.34 -6.10 9.21
CA ASN A 135 -15.19 -4.76 9.80
C ASN A 135 -15.49 -3.58 8.83
N TYR A 136 -16.19 -3.84 7.76
CA TYR A 136 -16.48 -2.86 6.72
C TYR A 136 -17.85 -2.21 6.89
N TYR A 137 -18.87 -3.00 7.19
CA TYR A 137 -20.18 -2.49 7.57
C TYR A 137 -20.32 -2.36 9.09
N PRO A 138 -21.20 -1.49 9.61
CA PRO A 138 -21.58 -1.52 11.03
C PRO A 138 -22.09 -2.90 11.41
N ASN A 139 -21.52 -3.51 12.46
CA ASN A 139 -21.86 -4.86 12.93
C ASN A 139 -21.80 -5.96 11.84
N ASP A 140 -20.99 -5.76 10.80
CA ASP A 140 -20.88 -6.62 9.62
C ASP A 140 -22.23 -6.84 8.89
N ASP A 141 -23.18 -5.90 9.02
CA ASP A 141 -24.48 -5.93 8.37
C ASP A 141 -24.45 -5.25 7.01
N PRO A 142 -24.52 -6.00 5.87
CA PRO A 142 -24.43 -5.44 4.52
C PRO A 142 -25.66 -4.62 4.09
N SER A 143 -26.72 -4.56 4.92
CA SER A 143 -27.85 -3.64 4.72
C SER A 143 -27.52 -2.21 5.15
N GLN A 144 -26.48 -2.01 5.95
CA GLN A 144 -26.03 -0.71 6.44
C GLN A 144 -25.00 -0.08 5.48
N PRO A 145 -24.90 1.26 5.44
CA PRO A 145 -23.85 1.91 4.67
C PRO A 145 -22.46 1.61 5.27
N PRO A 146 -21.44 1.37 4.43
CA PRO A 146 -20.11 1.02 4.93
C PRO A 146 -19.45 2.16 5.71
N LEU A 147 -18.52 1.80 6.60
CA LEU A 147 -17.70 2.72 7.37
C LEU A 147 -16.42 3.06 6.59
N PHE A 148 -16.08 4.34 6.46
CA PHE A 148 -14.84 4.77 5.79
C PHE A 148 -13.78 5.15 6.83
N ARG A 149 -12.99 4.17 7.29
CA ARG A 149 -12.05 4.31 8.41
C ARG A 149 -10.58 4.46 7.99
N TRP A 150 -10.23 4.38 6.71
CA TRP A 150 -8.84 4.36 6.24
C TRP A 150 -8.41 5.60 5.45
N ARG A 151 -9.32 6.52 5.14
CA ARG A 151 -9.04 7.70 4.29
C ARG A 151 -7.86 8.54 4.77
N ALA A 152 -7.85 8.89 6.06
CA ALA A 152 -6.84 9.79 6.61
C ALA A 152 -5.43 9.20 6.48
N HIS A 153 -5.25 7.94 6.90
CA HIS A 153 -3.97 7.23 6.81
C HIS A 153 -3.56 6.94 5.36
N ALA A 154 -4.52 6.67 4.48
CA ALA A 154 -4.27 6.55 3.05
C ALA A 154 -3.68 7.85 2.48
N HIS A 155 -4.31 9.00 2.74
CA HIS A 155 -3.81 10.30 2.30
C HIS A 155 -2.41 10.58 2.86
N LEU A 156 -2.19 10.38 4.16
CA LEU A 156 -0.87 10.56 4.78
C LEU A 156 0.20 9.67 4.13
N LEU A 157 -0.11 8.41 3.82
CA LEU A 157 0.84 7.52 3.15
C LEU A 157 1.29 8.08 1.79
N TYR A 158 0.34 8.57 0.98
CA TYR A 158 0.64 9.11 -0.34
C TYR A 158 1.37 10.46 -0.24
N GLU A 159 0.93 11.34 0.65
CA GLU A 159 1.58 12.63 0.90
C GLU A 159 3.00 12.47 1.43
N ASN A 160 3.22 11.57 2.39
CA ASN A 160 4.54 11.25 2.90
C ASN A 160 5.47 10.69 1.81
N TRP A 161 4.95 9.78 0.97
CA TRP A 161 5.71 9.26 -0.15
C TRP A 161 6.11 10.38 -1.13
N LEU A 162 5.17 11.23 -1.54
CA LEU A 162 5.46 12.36 -2.44
C LEU A 162 6.47 13.32 -1.80
N ASN A 163 6.24 13.74 -0.56
CA ASN A 163 7.06 14.76 0.09
C ASN A 163 8.48 14.26 0.40
N TYR A 164 8.62 13.08 1.00
CA TYR A 164 9.92 12.61 1.51
C TYR A 164 10.72 11.76 0.51
N TYR A 165 10.06 11.11 -0.44
CA TYR A 165 10.73 10.20 -1.37
C TYR A 165 10.74 10.70 -2.81
N VAL A 166 9.77 11.49 -3.23
CA VAL A 166 9.72 12.05 -4.59
C VAL A 166 10.32 13.44 -4.63
N TYR A 167 9.67 14.41 -3.97
CA TYR A 167 10.08 15.82 -4.09
C TYR A 167 11.46 16.11 -3.51
N GLN A 168 11.79 15.59 -2.33
CA GLN A 168 13.09 15.86 -1.69
C GLN A 168 14.27 15.14 -2.35
N ASN A 169 14.02 14.09 -3.13
CA ASN A 169 15.08 13.31 -3.76
C ASN A 169 15.16 13.52 -5.28
N THR A 170 14.25 14.32 -5.86
CA THR A 170 14.32 14.66 -7.29
C THR A 170 15.14 15.95 -7.41
N PRO A 171 16.30 15.92 -8.12
CA PRO A 171 17.07 17.13 -8.37
C PRO A 171 16.23 18.05 -9.25
N TYR A 172 15.82 19.17 -8.67
CA TYR A 172 14.99 20.16 -9.34
C TYR A 172 15.74 21.48 -9.38
N ASP A 173 16.16 21.91 -10.58
CA ASP A 173 16.80 23.21 -10.79
C ASP A 173 15.76 24.23 -11.23
N LEU A 174 15.35 25.11 -10.28
CA LEU A 174 14.45 26.23 -10.57
C LEU A 174 15.02 27.20 -11.62
N GLY A 175 16.32 27.25 -11.78
CA GLY A 175 17.00 28.10 -12.77
C GLY A 175 16.79 27.64 -14.21
N GLU A 176 16.63 26.34 -14.44
CA GLU A 176 16.32 25.82 -15.79
C GLU A 176 14.93 26.20 -16.27
N MET A 177 13.93 26.29 -15.40
CA MET A 177 12.57 26.71 -15.78
C MET A 177 12.48 28.19 -16.19
N GLN A 178 13.31 29.05 -15.64
CA GLN A 178 13.36 30.46 -16.04
C GLN A 178 14.00 30.63 -17.43
N ARG A 179 14.92 29.74 -17.82
CA ARG A 179 15.57 29.78 -19.14
C ARG A 179 14.62 29.40 -20.26
N VAL A 180 13.71 28.44 -20.04
CA VAL A 180 12.73 28.02 -21.07
C VAL A 180 11.73 29.12 -21.37
N LYS A 181 11.32 29.92 -20.38
CA LYS A 181 10.40 31.06 -20.60
C LYS A 181 10.99 32.23 -21.37
N HIS A 182 12.33 32.34 -21.43
CA HIS A 182 13.01 33.41 -22.15
C HIS A 182 13.49 33.02 -23.54
N SER A 183 13.34 31.74 -23.94
CA SER A 183 13.70 31.25 -25.28
C SER A 183 12.55 31.20 -26.28
N GLU A 184 11.33 31.54 -25.84
CA GLU A 184 10.11 31.60 -26.69
C GLU A 184 9.60 33.05 -26.89
N GLY A 185 10.44 34.05 -26.69
CA GLY A 185 10.14 35.50 -26.90
C GLY A 185 10.88 36.07 -28.10
#